data_163ad7e73292b21edcbac872915b07e1
#
_entry.id   163ad7e73292b21edcbac872915b07e1
#
_cell.length_a   1.000
_cell.length_b   1.000
_cell.length_c   1.000
_cell.angle_alpha   90.00
_cell.angle_beta   90.00
_cell.angle_gamma   90.00
#
_symmetry.space_group_name_H-M   'P 1'
#
loop_
_entity.id
_entity.type
_entity.pdbx_description
1 polymer ?
#
loop_
_entity_poly.entity_id
_entity_poly.type
_entity_poly.pdbx_seq_one_letter_code
_entity_poly.pdbx_strand_id
1 'polypeptide(L)'
;MISGNTKVYSVIGNPVKHSKSPNMHNAAFQALNINACYVPLEPRNEDLKNICNLIKFGIISGSNVTIPFKESVMEYVDVLTDEASMIGSVNTLYSRDGKLVGNNTDGLGFKKSLFSDLGFAPLEKSAIILGAGGAAKAVTAKLCQAELKTLAIFDIDLKRAEELVKHISNFNYKTKVILIDSSQVDSYSNQSDLIVNCTPIGMKDDDPVLVSKEAITNNHWVYDLVYTPPMTKLLTNAQE
;
A
#
# COMPACT_ATOMS: atom_id res chain seq x y z
N MET A 1 11.90 29.12 2.33
CA MET A 1 12.66 29.39 3.58
C MET A 1 11.72 29.07 4.74
N ILE A 2 12.14 28.33 5.77
CA ILE A 2 11.31 28.01 6.94
C ILE A 2 11.09 29.27 7.78
N SER A 3 9.87 29.53 8.20
CA SER A 3 9.46 30.70 9.04
C SER A 3 8.45 30.24 10.10
N GLY A 4 8.03 31.15 10.97
CA GLY A 4 7.00 30.86 12.00
C GLY A 4 5.63 30.46 11.44
N ASN A 5 5.38 30.70 10.15
CA ASN A 5 4.12 30.33 9.49
C ASN A 5 4.24 29.05 8.64
N THR A 6 5.38 28.35 8.68
CA THR A 6 5.60 27.17 7.86
C THR A 6 4.78 26.00 8.41
N LYS A 7 3.92 25.40 7.58
CA LYS A 7 3.16 24.20 7.93
C LYS A 7 4.06 22.96 7.91
N VAL A 8 3.87 22.08 8.89
CA VAL A 8 4.63 20.82 8.97
C VAL A 8 3.75 19.66 8.54
N TYR A 9 4.23 18.89 7.59
CA TYR A 9 3.68 17.60 7.18
C TYR A 9 4.71 16.51 7.41
N SER A 10 4.28 15.25 7.46
CA SER A 10 5.20 14.15 7.74
C SER A 10 4.83 12.83 7.06
N VAL A 11 5.80 11.91 7.03
CA VAL A 11 5.56 10.48 6.90
C VAL A 11 5.90 9.79 8.22
N ILE A 12 4.98 8.94 8.68
CA ILE A 12 5.10 8.14 9.90
C ILE A 12 5.36 6.69 9.50
N GLY A 13 6.47 6.12 9.94
CA GLY A 13 6.85 4.73 9.67
C GLY A 13 8.06 4.31 10.50
N ASN A 14 8.33 2.99 10.58
CA ASN A 14 9.50 2.49 11.30
C ASN A 14 9.97 1.13 10.70
N PRO A 15 11.10 1.10 9.98
CA PRO A 15 11.96 2.23 9.63
C PRO A 15 11.37 3.11 8.52
N VAL A 16 11.74 4.41 8.48
CA VAL A 16 11.25 5.34 7.46
C VAL A 16 12.35 6.14 6.76
N LYS A 17 13.62 5.91 7.13
CA LYS A 17 14.78 6.67 6.61
C LYS A 17 14.98 6.54 5.08
N HIS A 18 14.56 5.42 4.51
CA HIS A 18 14.65 5.14 3.07
C HIS A 18 13.53 5.79 2.25
N SER A 19 12.53 6.40 2.91
CA SER A 19 11.38 6.99 2.21
C SER A 19 11.78 8.14 1.29
N LYS A 20 11.28 8.14 0.07
CA LYS A 20 11.43 9.23 -0.89
C LYS A 20 10.36 10.32 -0.73
N SER A 21 9.35 10.10 0.12
CA SER A 21 8.26 11.06 0.34
C SER A 21 8.74 12.46 0.76
N PRO A 22 9.73 12.62 1.66
CA PRO A 22 10.23 13.95 2.00
C PRO A 22 10.78 14.72 0.80
N ASN A 23 11.59 14.06 -0.05
CA ASN A 23 12.16 14.69 -1.24
C ASN A 23 11.06 15.10 -2.23
N MET A 24 10.10 14.19 -2.49
CA MET A 24 9.00 14.42 -3.42
C MET A 24 8.11 15.58 -2.96
N HIS A 25 7.63 15.54 -1.71
CA HIS A 25 6.71 16.56 -1.20
C HIS A 25 7.37 17.93 -1.04
N ASN A 26 8.62 17.99 -0.55
CA ASN A 26 9.33 19.26 -0.42
C ASN A 26 9.60 19.89 -1.79
N ALA A 27 9.95 19.10 -2.80
CA ALA A 27 10.09 19.60 -4.18
C ALA A 27 8.76 20.15 -4.73
N ALA A 28 7.65 19.45 -4.46
CA ALA A 28 6.32 19.91 -4.85
C ALA A 28 5.92 21.21 -4.12
N PHE A 29 6.17 21.31 -2.81
CA PHE A 29 5.90 22.53 -2.05
C PHE A 29 6.69 23.73 -2.60
N GLN A 30 7.95 23.51 -2.95
CA GLN A 30 8.79 24.54 -3.55
C GLN A 30 8.25 24.97 -4.93
N ALA A 31 7.93 24.02 -5.81
CA ALA A 31 7.43 24.28 -7.15
C ALA A 31 6.07 25.03 -7.15
N LEU A 32 5.23 24.76 -6.14
CA LEU A 32 3.92 25.37 -5.98
C LEU A 32 3.90 26.60 -5.07
N ASN A 33 5.07 27.07 -4.59
CA ASN A 33 5.21 28.16 -3.63
C ASN A 33 4.37 27.98 -2.36
N ILE A 34 4.23 26.73 -1.88
CA ILE A 34 3.53 26.42 -0.64
C ILE A 34 4.50 26.54 0.54
N ASN A 35 4.18 27.39 1.53
CA ASN A 35 4.98 27.53 2.73
C ASN A 35 4.76 26.35 3.67
N ALA A 36 5.40 25.23 3.37
CA ALA A 36 5.33 24.01 4.13
C ALA A 36 6.65 23.23 4.09
N CYS A 37 6.84 22.33 5.05
CA CYS A 37 7.90 21.34 5.03
C CYS A 37 7.34 19.95 5.32
N TYR A 38 8.00 18.95 4.75
CA TYR A 38 7.64 17.54 4.92
C TYR A 38 8.83 16.80 5.52
N VAL A 39 8.61 16.12 6.66
CA VAL A 39 9.67 15.46 7.43
C VAL A 39 9.33 14.00 7.72
N PRO A 40 10.35 13.10 7.85
CA PRO A 40 10.11 11.75 8.33
C PRO A 40 9.98 11.73 9.86
N LEU A 41 9.07 10.92 10.38
CA LEU A 41 8.91 10.63 11.80
C LEU A 41 8.96 9.12 12.00
N GLU A 42 9.86 8.68 12.87
CA GLU A 42 10.10 7.25 13.15
C GLU A 42 9.75 6.95 14.63
N PRO A 43 8.45 6.90 14.98
CA PRO A 43 8.04 6.61 16.36
C PRO A 43 8.21 5.13 16.72
N ARG A 44 8.25 4.83 18.00
CA ARG A 44 7.97 3.51 18.55
C ARG A 44 6.45 3.29 18.56
N ASN A 45 6.01 2.05 18.69
CA ASN A 45 4.58 1.72 18.73
C ASN A 45 3.83 2.48 19.83
N GLU A 46 4.44 2.59 21.01
CA GLU A 46 3.85 3.29 22.17
C GLU A 46 3.69 4.81 21.95
N ASP A 47 4.45 5.40 21.04
CA ASP A 47 4.42 6.83 20.76
C ASP A 47 3.41 7.23 19.69
N LEU A 48 2.83 6.26 18.96
CA LEU A 48 1.94 6.50 17.81
C LEU A 48 0.72 7.36 18.19
N LYS A 49 0.11 7.11 19.34
CA LYS A 49 -1.01 7.90 19.89
C LYS A 49 -0.65 9.36 20.05
N ASN A 50 0.55 9.65 20.56
CA ASN A 50 0.99 11.02 20.78
C ASN A 50 1.14 11.78 19.47
N ILE A 51 1.69 11.13 18.42
CA ILE A 51 1.79 11.73 17.09
C ILE A 51 0.41 11.97 16.48
N CYS A 52 -0.52 11.04 16.64
CA CYS A 52 -1.91 11.22 16.21
C CYS A 52 -2.56 12.45 16.87
N ASN A 53 -2.29 12.68 18.15
CA ASN A 53 -2.76 13.88 18.84
C ASN A 53 -2.14 15.18 18.30
N LEU A 54 -0.86 15.17 17.92
CA LEU A 54 -0.22 16.36 17.32
C LEU A 54 -0.90 16.72 15.98
N ILE A 55 -1.35 15.74 15.21
CA ILE A 55 -2.10 15.96 13.96
C ILE A 55 -3.51 16.44 14.29
N LYS A 56 -4.21 15.79 15.23
CA LYS A 56 -5.55 16.15 15.66
C LYS A 56 -5.66 17.60 16.10
N PHE A 57 -4.68 18.08 16.84
CA PHE A 57 -4.63 19.46 17.35
C PHE A 57 -3.97 20.46 16.38
N GLY A 58 -3.63 20.04 15.16
CA GLY A 58 -3.11 20.93 14.12
C GLY A 58 -1.66 21.37 14.28
N ILE A 59 -0.90 20.78 15.21
CA ILE A 59 0.54 21.04 15.38
C ILE A 59 1.30 20.47 14.17
N ILE A 60 0.90 19.27 13.71
CA ILE A 60 1.28 18.69 12.41
C ILE A 60 0.07 18.82 11.52
N SER A 61 0.22 19.44 10.35
CA SER A 61 -0.88 19.78 9.42
C SER A 61 -1.49 18.56 8.74
N GLY A 62 -0.75 17.47 8.66
CA GLY A 62 -1.18 16.18 8.12
C GLY A 62 0.00 15.23 7.96
N SER A 63 -0.28 13.94 7.83
CA SER A 63 0.78 12.94 7.72
C SER A 63 0.37 11.80 6.80
N ASN A 64 1.35 11.26 6.06
CA ASN A 64 1.20 9.92 5.51
C ASN A 64 1.64 8.89 6.55
N VAL A 65 1.08 7.69 6.45
CA VAL A 65 1.40 6.55 7.30
C VAL A 65 1.88 5.40 6.43
N THR A 66 3.03 4.82 6.81
CA THR A 66 3.57 3.63 6.14
C THR A 66 3.84 2.50 7.13
N ILE A 67 4.47 1.43 6.68
CA ILE A 67 4.81 0.26 7.49
C ILE A 67 5.52 0.69 8.78
N PRO A 68 5.17 0.11 9.95
CA PRO A 68 4.15 -0.94 10.15
C PRO A 68 2.78 -0.39 10.58
N PHE A 69 2.53 0.92 10.52
CA PHE A 69 1.49 1.61 11.27
C PHE A 69 0.15 1.78 10.54
N LYS A 70 0.03 1.39 9.26
CA LYS A 70 -1.18 1.63 8.46
C LYS A 70 -2.46 1.01 9.04
N GLU A 71 -2.34 -0.07 9.79
CA GLU A 71 -3.45 -0.75 10.44
C GLU A 71 -3.64 -0.25 11.89
N SER A 72 -2.57 -0.27 12.68
CA SER A 72 -2.63 0.12 14.10
C SER A 72 -3.03 1.58 14.33
N VAL A 73 -2.74 2.48 13.39
CA VAL A 73 -3.14 3.89 13.50
C VAL A 73 -4.65 4.08 13.49
N MET A 74 -5.42 3.11 12.96
CA MET A 74 -6.88 3.17 12.92
C MET A 74 -7.51 3.23 14.31
N GLU A 75 -6.84 2.69 15.34
CA GLU A 75 -7.30 2.75 16.74
C GLU A 75 -7.32 4.18 17.30
N TYR A 76 -6.58 5.10 16.69
CA TYR A 76 -6.41 6.47 17.20
C TYR A 76 -7.14 7.52 16.38
N VAL A 77 -7.81 7.15 15.26
CA VAL A 77 -8.59 8.08 14.45
C VAL A 77 -10.02 8.22 14.96
N ASP A 78 -10.55 9.42 14.92
CA ASP A 78 -11.94 9.69 15.31
C ASP A 78 -12.92 9.35 14.19
N VAL A 79 -12.48 9.47 12.93
CA VAL A 79 -13.31 9.23 11.74
C VAL A 79 -12.47 8.54 10.66
N LEU A 80 -12.97 7.44 10.14
CA LEU A 80 -12.44 6.82 8.92
C LEU A 80 -13.27 7.30 7.73
N THR A 81 -12.60 7.58 6.62
CA THR A 81 -13.31 7.73 5.33
C THR A 81 -13.87 6.39 4.88
N ASP A 82 -14.89 6.40 4.02
CA ASP A 82 -15.47 5.18 3.45
C ASP A 82 -14.39 4.32 2.78
N GLU A 83 -13.46 4.96 2.09
CA GLU A 83 -12.31 4.32 1.44
C GLU A 83 -11.40 3.60 2.45
N ALA A 84 -10.99 4.29 3.52
CA ALA A 84 -10.13 3.70 4.55
C ALA A 84 -10.83 2.58 5.32
N SER A 85 -12.12 2.74 5.60
CA SER A 85 -12.94 1.73 6.26
C SER A 85 -13.08 0.47 5.42
N MET A 86 -13.38 0.63 4.12
CA MET A 86 -13.49 -0.46 3.16
C MET A 86 -12.16 -1.21 2.99
N ILE A 87 -11.04 -0.48 2.87
CA ILE A 87 -9.71 -1.07 2.71
C ILE A 87 -9.24 -1.74 4.01
N GLY A 88 -9.63 -1.20 5.18
CA GLY A 88 -9.14 -1.67 6.48
C GLY A 88 -7.70 -1.25 6.75
N SER A 89 -7.26 -0.12 6.18
CA SER A 89 -5.97 0.51 6.48
C SER A 89 -5.97 2.00 6.18
N VAL A 90 -5.11 2.75 6.87
CA VAL A 90 -4.95 4.21 6.74
C VAL A 90 -3.53 4.52 6.28
N ASN A 91 -3.39 5.31 5.23
CA ASN A 91 -2.10 5.85 4.78
C ASN A 91 -2.02 7.37 4.87
N THR A 92 -3.10 8.05 5.26
CA THR A 92 -3.18 9.52 5.31
C THR A 92 -3.99 9.95 6.52
N LEU A 93 -3.42 10.86 7.31
CA LEU A 93 -4.02 11.46 8.50
C LEU A 93 -4.10 12.97 8.35
N TYR A 94 -5.24 13.55 8.72
CA TYR A 94 -5.43 14.99 8.79
C TYR A 94 -6.49 15.36 9.82
N SER A 95 -6.48 16.62 10.28
CA SER A 95 -7.52 17.15 11.16
C SER A 95 -8.62 17.81 10.35
N ARG A 96 -9.87 17.54 10.71
CA ARG A 96 -11.06 18.23 10.21
C ARG A 96 -12.04 18.44 11.36
N ASP A 97 -12.43 19.68 11.60
CA ASP A 97 -13.39 20.06 12.65
C ASP A 97 -13.01 19.52 14.05
N GLY A 98 -11.70 19.57 14.38
CA GLY A 98 -11.15 19.07 15.63
C GLY A 98 -11.13 17.54 15.78
N LYS A 99 -11.44 16.80 14.72
CA LYS A 99 -11.40 15.34 14.66
C LYS A 99 -10.21 14.89 13.82
N LEU A 100 -9.55 13.81 14.24
CA LEU A 100 -8.55 13.13 13.45
C LEU A 100 -9.23 12.23 12.43
N VAL A 101 -8.99 12.50 11.15
CA VAL A 101 -9.54 11.73 10.03
C VAL A 101 -8.46 10.83 9.45
N GLY A 102 -8.78 9.54 9.30
CA GLY A 102 -7.97 8.55 8.59
C GLY A 102 -8.51 8.29 7.19
N ASN A 103 -7.65 8.37 6.20
CA ASN A 103 -7.97 8.10 4.80
C ASN A 103 -6.97 7.11 4.20
N ASN A 104 -7.35 6.52 3.06
CA ASN A 104 -6.44 5.68 2.27
C ASN A 104 -6.45 6.13 0.80
N THR A 105 -5.28 6.47 0.29
CA THR A 105 -5.06 6.89 -1.10
C THR A 105 -4.28 5.86 -1.92
N ASP A 106 -3.78 4.78 -1.29
CA ASP A 106 -2.99 3.74 -1.96
C ASP A 106 -3.81 3.03 -3.03
N GLY A 107 -5.07 2.68 -2.67
CA GLY A 107 -5.95 1.97 -3.59
C GLY A 107 -6.25 2.77 -4.85
N LEU A 108 -6.53 4.08 -4.72
CA LEU A 108 -6.78 4.95 -5.87
C LEU A 108 -5.51 5.13 -6.71
N GLY A 109 -4.36 5.30 -6.06
CA GLY A 109 -3.05 5.39 -6.72
C GLY A 109 -2.74 4.12 -7.53
N PHE A 110 -2.89 2.95 -6.92
CA PHE A 110 -2.72 1.67 -7.59
C PHE A 110 -3.64 1.52 -8.80
N LYS A 111 -4.96 1.75 -8.62
CA LYS A 111 -5.93 1.65 -9.72
C LYS A 111 -5.55 2.56 -10.89
N LYS A 112 -5.16 3.80 -10.60
CA LYS A 112 -4.77 4.76 -11.64
C LYS A 112 -3.51 4.29 -12.38
N SER A 113 -2.47 3.87 -11.66
CA SER A 113 -1.22 3.38 -12.26
C SER A 113 -1.45 2.09 -13.06
N LEU A 114 -2.21 1.14 -12.52
CA LEU A 114 -2.53 -0.10 -13.21
C LEU A 114 -3.19 0.14 -14.58
N PHE A 115 -4.13 1.10 -14.63
CA PHE A 115 -4.81 1.45 -15.89
C PHE A 115 -3.95 2.32 -16.80
N SER A 116 -3.37 3.42 -16.28
CA SER A 116 -2.68 4.42 -17.11
C SER A 116 -1.29 3.97 -17.56
N ASP A 117 -0.56 3.26 -16.71
CA ASP A 117 0.85 2.91 -16.96
C ASP A 117 0.98 1.52 -17.57
N LEU A 118 0.20 0.55 -17.09
CA LEU A 118 0.22 -0.82 -17.58
C LEU A 118 -0.86 -1.14 -18.62
N GLY A 119 -1.92 -0.35 -18.73
CA GLY A 119 -3.06 -0.64 -19.60
C GLY A 119 -3.86 -1.88 -19.19
N PHE A 120 -3.74 -2.32 -17.94
CA PHE A 120 -4.44 -3.50 -17.45
C PHE A 120 -5.86 -3.18 -17.02
N ALA A 121 -6.84 -3.87 -17.61
CA ALA A 121 -8.24 -3.82 -17.23
C ALA A 121 -8.61 -5.09 -16.44
N PRO A 122 -8.96 -5.00 -15.14
CA PRO A 122 -9.18 -6.16 -14.28
C PRO A 122 -10.41 -7.01 -14.59
N LEU A 123 -11.42 -6.46 -15.28
CA LEU A 123 -12.68 -7.14 -15.55
C LEU A 123 -12.45 -8.53 -16.22
N GLU A 124 -13.05 -9.57 -15.64
CA GLU A 124 -12.94 -10.98 -16.08
C GLU A 124 -11.51 -11.57 -16.08
N LYS A 125 -10.53 -10.85 -15.56
CA LYS A 125 -9.15 -11.27 -15.44
C LYS A 125 -8.88 -11.97 -14.10
N SER A 126 -7.71 -12.56 -13.98
CA SER A 126 -7.21 -13.20 -12.77
C SER A 126 -5.94 -12.52 -12.26
N ALA A 127 -5.75 -12.52 -10.95
CA ALA A 127 -4.53 -12.00 -10.34
C ALA A 127 -4.07 -12.84 -9.14
N ILE A 128 -2.78 -12.73 -8.85
CA ILE A 128 -2.20 -13.18 -7.60
C ILE A 128 -1.60 -11.98 -6.86
N ILE A 129 -1.88 -11.89 -5.56
CA ILE A 129 -1.27 -10.92 -4.65
C ILE A 129 -0.32 -11.66 -3.70
N LEU A 130 0.91 -11.20 -3.65
CA LEU A 130 1.93 -11.64 -2.73
C LEU A 130 2.02 -10.65 -1.59
N GLY A 131 1.64 -11.08 -0.39
CA GLY A 131 1.51 -10.27 0.82
C GLY A 131 0.06 -9.95 1.20
N ALA A 132 -0.19 -9.75 2.51
CA ALA A 132 -1.50 -9.43 3.08
C ALA A 132 -1.47 -8.22 4.03
N GLY A 133 -0.46 -7.35 3.92
CA GLY A 133 -0.35 -6.11 4.70
C GLY A 133 -1.26 -4.99 4.22
N GLY A 134 -1.13 -3.81 4.84
CA GLY A 134 -1.96 -2.65 4.55
C GLY A 134 -1.96 -2.20 3.08
N ALA A 135 -0.86 -2.40 2.33
CA ALA A 135 -0.82 -2.15 0.89
C ALA A 135 -1.61 -3.22 0.11
N ALA A 136 -1.46 -4.51 0.47
CA ALA A 136 -2.22 -5.60 -0.12
C ALA A 136 -3.72 -5.43 0.07
N LYS A 137 -4.16 -4.94 1.24
CA LYS A 137 -5.58 -4.60 1.50
C LYS A 137 -6.11 -3.60 0.47
N ALA A 138 -5.36 -2.53 0.19
CA ALA A 138 -5.74 -1.52 -0.78
C ALA A 138 -5.82 -2.08 -2.22
N VAL A 139 -4.81 -2.85 -2.63
CA VAL A 139 -4.75 -3.52 -3.95
C VAL A 139 -5.91 -4.49 -4.10
N THR A 140 -6.11 -5.39 -3.12
CA THR A 140 -7.21 -6.37 -3.09
C THR A 140 -8.57 -5.71 -3.23
N ALA A 141 -8.85 -4.67 -2.42
CA ALA A 141 -10.11 -3.96 -2.47
C ALA A 141 -10.37 -3.36 -3.87
N LYS A 142 -9.35 -2.76 -4.49
CA LYS A 142 -9.51 -2.14 -5.82
C LYS A 142 -9.67 -3.15 -6.95
N LEU A 143 -8.98 -4.27 -6.91
CA LEU A 143 -9.15 -5.35 -7.88
C LEU A 143 -10.55 -5.96 -7.75
N CYS A 144 -11.04 -6.21 -6.53
CA CYS A 144 -12.39 -6.71 -6.28
C CYS A 144 -13.47 -5.71 -6.75
N GLN A 145 -13.31 -4.41 -6.46
CA GLN A 145 -14.20 -3.36 -6.97
C GLN A 145 -14.24 -3.27 -8.49
N ALA A 146 -13.14 -3.62 -9.16
CA ALA A 146 -13.04 -3.62 -10.61
C ALA A 146 -13.52 -4.94 -11.25
N GLU A 147 -14.26 -5.76 -10.49
CA GLU A 147 -14.86 -7.03 -10.93
C GLU A 147 -13.82 -8.01 -11.52
N LEU A 148 -12.63 -8.09 -10.89
CA LEU A 148 -11.68 -9.14 -11.20
C LEU A 148 -12.36 -10.51 -11.01
N LYS A 149 -12.13 -11.45 -11.92
CA LYS A 149 -12.79 -12.77 -11.86
C LYS A 149 -12.27 -13.62 -10.70
N THR A 150 -10.95 -13.75 -10.58
CA THR A 150 -10.30 -14.58 -9.57
C THR A 150 -9.10 -13.86 -8.98
N LEU A 151 -8.97 -13.89 -7.66
CA LEU A 151 -7.87 -13.31 -6.92
C LEU A 151 -7.28 -14.33 -5.95
N ALA A 152 -6.06 -14.78 -6.21
CA ALA A 152 -5.28 -15.59 -5.27
C ALA A 152 -4.50 -14.69 -4.31
N ILE A 153 -4.47 -15.02 -3.03
CA ILE A 153 -3.74 -14.28 -1.99
C ILE A 153 -2.80 -15.22 -1.27
N PHE A 154 -1.53 -14.82 -1.19
CA PHE A 154 -0.49 -15.49 -0.44
C PHE A 154 0.17 -14.53 0.54
N ASP A 155 0.40 -14.97 1.77
CA ASP A 155 1.31 -14.35 2.73
C ASP A 155 2.03 -15.46 3.51
N ILE A 156 3.28 -15.22 3.91
CA ILE A 156 4.03 -16.15 4.77
C ILE A 156 3.35 -16.28 6.15
N ASP A 157 2.68 -15.25 6.62
CA ASP A 157 1.78 -15.27 7.77
C ASP A 157 0.36 -15.60 7.29
N LEU A 158 0.04 -16.90 7.37
CA LEU A 158 -1.26 -17.43 6.95
C LEU A 158 -2.42 -16.71 7.64
N LYS A 159 -2.26 -16.37 8.92
CA LYS A 159 -3.31 -15.68 9.69
C LYS A 159 -3.64 -14.31 9.09
N ARG A 160 -2.62 -13.55 8.68
CA ARG A 160 -2.84 -12.25 8.01
C ARG A 160 -3.57 -12.41 6.67
N ALA A 161 -3.22 -13.43 5.90
CA ALA A 161 -3.89 -13.73 4.65
C ALA A 161 -5.36 -14.13 4.87
N GLU A 162 -5.65 -14.97 5.87
CA GLU A 162 -7.01 -15.33 6.29
C GLU A 162 -7.83 -14.11 6.72
N GLU A 163 -7.22 -13.22 7.52
CA GLU A 163 -7.86 -11.96 7.96
C GLU A 163 -8.21 -11.06 6.78
N LEU A 164 -7.32 -10.94 5.77
CA LEU A 164 -7.59 -10.18 4.54
C LEU A 164 -8.74 -10.81 3.75
N VAL A 165 -8.73 -12.12 3.53
CA VAL A 165 -9.81 -12.83 2.82
C VAL A 165 -11.14 -12.64 3.55
N LYS A 166 -11.15 -12.81 4.88
CA LYS A 166 -12.34 -12.58 5.72
C LYS A 166 -12.83 -11.14 5.64
N HIS A 167 -11.91 -10.16 5.68
CA HIS A 167 -12.28 -8.75 5.56
C HIS A 167 -12.98 -8.47 4.22
N ILE A 168 -12.41 -8.92 3.12
CA ILE A 168 -12.97 -8.72 1.78
C ILE A 168 -14.30 -9.46 1.59
N SER A 169 -14.51 -10.62 2.23
CA SER A 169 -15.76 -11.36 2.14
C SER A 169 -16.98 -10.65 2.77
N ASN A 170 -16.74 -9.63 3.63
CA ASN A 170 -17.80 -8.79 4.16
C ASN A 170 -18.43 -7.85 3.10
N PHE A 171 -17.79 -7.72 1.95
CA PHE A 171 -18.27 -6.92 0.83
C PHE A 171 -18.77 -7.86 -0.28
N ASN A 172 -19.93 -7.56 -0.87
CA ASN A 172 -20.55 -8.40 -1.90
C ASN A 172 -19.84 -8.23 -3.26
N TYR A 173 -18.54 -8.48 -3.33
CA TYR A 173 -17.81 -8.49 -4.59
C TYR A 173 -18.06 -9.79 -5.36
N LYS A 174 -18.08 -9.70 -6.70
CA LYS A 174 -18.23 -10.87 -7.59
C LYS A 174 -16.93 -11.69 -7.69
N THR A 175 -15.81 -11.10 -7.32
CA THR A 175 -14.48 -11.71 -7.39
C THR A 175 -14.39 -12.96 -6.52
N LYS A 176 -13.96 -14.06 -7.09
CA LYS A 176 -13.62 -15.27 -6.34
C LYS A 176 -12.25 -15.09 -5.68
N VAL A 177 -12.21 -14.90 -4.37
CA VAL A 177 -10.97 -14.79 -3.60
C VAL A 177 -10.55 -16.17 -3.09
N ILE A 178 -9.27 -16.52 -3.28
CA ILE A 178 -8.69 -17.82 -2.94
C ILE A 178 -7.46 -17.59 -2.07
N LEU A 179 -7.43 -18.23 -0.90
CA LEU A 179 -6.24 -18.31 -0.08
C LEU A 179 -5.35 -19.45 -0.60
N ILE A 180 -4.07 -19.20 -0.78
CA ILE A 180 -3.10 -20.18 -1.26
C ILE A 180 -1.90 -20.29 -0.31
N ASP A 181 -1.20 -21.41 -0.33
CA ASP A 181 0.05 -21.62 0.38
C ASP A 181 1.28 -21.43 -0.53
N SER A 182 2.47 -21.48 0.07
CA SER A 182 3.73 -21.25 -0.64
C SER A 182 4.00 -22.24 -1.78
N SER A 183 3.54 -23.49 -1.68
CA SER A 183 3.74 -24.50 -2.73
C SER A 183 2.90 -24.23 -3.97
N GLN A 184 1.88 -23.39 -3.84
CA GLN A 184 0.92 -23.06 -4.90
C GLN A 184 1.25 -21.75 -5.62
N VAL A 185 2.19 -20.94 -5.09
CA VAL A 185 2.50 -19.60 -5.64
C VAL A 185 2.82 -19.64 -7.13
N ASP A 186 3.75 -20.49 -7.55
CA ASP A 186 4.15 -20.57 -8.96
C ASP A 186 3.01 -21.03 -9.87
N SER A 187 2.23 -22.02 -9.40
CA SER A 187 1.08 -22.50 -10.18
C SER A 187 0.01 -21.45 -10.38
N TYR A 188 -0.32 -20.69 -9.31
CA TYR A 188 -1.30 -19.60 -9.41
C TYR A 188 -0.74 -18.38 -10.14
N SER A 189 0.57 -18.10 -10.03
CA SER A 189 1.22 -17.06 -10.82
C SER A 189 1.10 -17.35 -12.30
N ASN A 190 1.43 -18.58 -12.72
CA ASN A 190 1.35 -19.00 -14.13
C ASN A 190 -0.07 -18.93 -14.71
N GLN A 191 -1.11 -19.14 -13.88
CA GLN A 191 -2.51 -19.09 -14.28
C GLN A 191 -3.14 -17.69 -14.17
N SER A 192 -2.44 -16.70 -13.64
CA SER A 192 -2.93 -15.35 -13.43
C SER A 192 -2.59 -14.44 -14.61
N ASP A 193 -3.41 -13.45 -14.87
CA ASP A 193 -3.09 -12.39 -15.84
C ASP A 193 -2.19 -11.31 -15.19
N LEU A 194 -2.31 -11.10 -13.87
CA LEU A 194 -1.58 -10.07 -13.13
C LEU A 194 -0.91 -10.66 -11.89
N ILE A 195 0.36 -10.36 -11.72
CA ILE A 195 1.14 -10.69 -10.52
C ILE A 195 1.46 -9.40 -9.79
N VAL A 196 1.08 -9.28 -8.51
CA VAL A 196 1.32 -8.07 -7.70
C VAL A 196 2.15 -8.41 -6.46
N ASN A 197 3.34 -7.83 -6.35
CA ASN A 197 4.12 -7.87 -5.13
C ASN A 197 3.70 -6.74 -4.17
N CYS A 198 3.09 -7.10 -3.06
CA CYS A 198 2.72 -6.21 -1.96
C CYS A 198 3.58 -6.44 -0.71
N THR A 199 4.62 -7.25 -0.80
CA THR A 199 5.58 -7.52 0.27
C THR A 199 6.75 -6.53 0.23
N PRO A 200 7.59 -6.45 1.28
CA PRO A 200 8.86 -5.74 1.22
C PRO A 200 9.99 -6.54 0.52
N ILE A 201 9.72 -7.79 0.10
CA ILE A 201 10.70 -8.65 -0.59
C ILE A 201 11.07 -8.04 -1.94
N GLY A 202 12.36 -7.96 -2.20
CA GLY A 202 12.93 -7.28 -3.38
C GLY A 202 13.58 -5.93 -3.04
N MET A 203 13.48 -5.48 -1.77
CA MET A 203 14.19 -4.28 -1.30
C MET A 203 15.69 -4.53 -1.08
N LYS A 204 16.10 -5.79 -0.88
CA LYS A 204 17.48 -6.19 -0.61
C LYS A 204 17.95 -7.21 -1.64
N ASP A 205 19.25 -7.20 -1.93
CA ASP A 205 19.86 -8.12 -2.91
C ASP A 205 19.80 -9.59 -2.47
N ASP A 206 19.78 -9.85 -1.16
CA ASP A 206 19.69 -11.18 -0.56
C ASP A 206 18.26 -11.66 -0.32
N ASP A 207 17.25 -10.87 -0.66
CA ASP A 207 15.86 -11.28 -0.56
C ASP A 207 15.59 -12.52 -1.44
N PRO A 208 14.68 -13.42 -1.01
CA PRO A 208 14.31 -14.59 -1.79
C PRO A 208 13.58 -14.22 -3.09
N VAL A 209 13.53 -15.16 -4.02
CA VAL A 209 12.70 -15.04 -5.23
C VAL A 209 11.26 -15.35 -4.84
N LEU A 210 10.34 -14.42 -5.12
CA LEU A 210 8.91 -14.56 -4.78
C LEU A 210 8.16 -15.49 -5.72
N VAL A 211 8.47 -15.41 -7.02
CA VAL A 211 7.86 -16.21 -8.09
C VAL A 211 9.00 -16.70 -8.97
N SER A 212 9.02 -17.99 -9.28
CA SER A 212 10.05 -18.54 -10.15
C SER A 212 9.97 -17.92 -11.55
N LYS A 213 11.10 -17.83 -12.23
CA LYS A 213 11.15 -17.27 -13.60
C LYS A 213 10.28 -18.09 -14.56
N GLU A 214 10.23 -19.39 -14.37
CA GLU A 214 9.47 -20.34 -15.18
C GLU A 214 7.96 -20.15 -15.03
N ALA A 215 7.48 -19.56 -13.94
CA ALA A 215 6.08 -19.27 -13.72
C ALA A 215 5.64 -17.94 -14.33
N ILE A 216 6.56 -17.12 -14.82
CA ILE A 216 6.29 -15.84 -15.49
C ILE A 216 6.40 -16.03 -17.01
N THR A 217 5.41 -15.57 -17.75
CA THR A 217 5.36 -15.66 -19.20
C THR A 217 5.05 -14.32 -19.85
N ASN A 218 5.19 -14.20 -21.16
CA ASN A 218 4.90 -12.99 -21.93
C ASN A 218 3.43 -12.52 -21.86
N ASN A 219 2.54 -13.31 -21.25
CA ASN A 219 1.12 -12.98 -21.12
C ASN A 219 0.81 -12.30 -19.77
N HIS A 220 1.80 -12.16 -18.90
CA HIS A 220 1.60 -11.58 -17.57
C HIS A 220 1.84 -10.07 -17.55
N TRP A 221 1.02 -9.38 -16.78
CA TRP A 221 1.36 -8.07 -16.20
C TRP A 221 1.97 -8.30 -14.83
N VAL A 222 3.07 -7.62 -14.54
CA VAL A 222 3.76 -7.70 -13.25
C VAL A 222 3.83 -6.31 -12.65
N TYR A 223 3.31 -6.17 -11.43
CA TYR A 223 3.31 -4.92 -10.68
C TYR A 223 4.03 -5.13 -9.35
N ASP A 224 5.08 -4.37 -9.12
CA ASP A 224 5.83 -4.42 -7.87
C ASP A 224 5.64 -3.12 -7.09
N LEU A 225 5.20 -3.19 -5.82
CA LEU A 225 5.09 -2.02 -4.96
C LEU A 225 6.44 -1.58 -4.40
N VAL A 226 7.47 -2.41 -4.51
CA VAL A 226 8.85 -2.03 -4.19
C VAL A 226 9.38 -1.12 -5.30
N TYR A 227 9.83 0.07 -4.92
CA TYR A 227 10.38 1.08 -5.83
C TYR A 227 11.85 1.40 -5.57
N THR A 228 12.46 0.74 -4.60
CA THR A 228 13.88 0.84 -4.29
C THR A 228 14.41 -0.56 -3.93
N PRO A 229 15.22 -1.15 -4.79
CA PRO A 229 15.69 -0.66 -6.10
C PRO A 229 14.56 -0.52 -7.13
N PRO A 230 14.76 0.28 -8.21
CA PRO A 230 13.74 0.44 -9.26
C PRO A 230 13.50 -0.83 -10.10
N MET A 231 14.48 -1.74 -10.12
CA MET A 231 14.40 -3.06 -10.75
C MET A 231 14.63 -4.12 -9.68
N THR A 232 13.54 -4.77 -9.27
CA THR A 232 13.58 -5.92 -8.35
C THR A 232 13.87 -7.21 -9.12
N LYS A 233 14.23 -8.30 -8.42
CA LYS A 233 14.37 -9.62 -9.06
C LYS A 233 13.09 -10.05 -9.79
N LEU A 234 11.92 -9.74 -9.21
CA LEU A 234 10.63 -10.03 -9.83
C LEU A 234 10.46 -9.30 -11.17
N LEU A 235 10.74 -8.00 -11.21
CA LEU A 235 10.65 -7.21 -12.45
C LEU A 235 11.73 -7.61 -13.48
N THR A 236 12.93 -7.94 -13.03
CA THR A 236 14.00 -8.44 -13.93
C THR A 236 13.58 -9.76 -14.59
N ASN A 237 13.05 -10.72 -13.81
CA ASN A 237 12.54 -11.98 -14.35
C ASN A 237 11.37 -11.78 -15.34
N ALA A 238 10.55 -10.74 -15.13
CA ALA A 238 9.42 -10.44 -16.00
C ALA A 238 9.82 -9.76 -17.32
N GLN A 239 11.02 -9.14 -17.39
CA GLN A 239 11.55 -8.53 -18.62
C GLN A 239 12.31 -9.50 -19.53
N GLU A 240 12.83 -10.60 -19.00
CA GLU A 240 13.57 -11.63 -19.72
C GLU A 240 12.64 -12.67 -20.37
#